data_a449c4ce7f003b0bc6f9b92a0643d9d8
#
_entry.id   a449c4ce7f003b0bc6f9b92a0643d9d8
#
_cell.length_a   1.000
_cell.length_b   1.000
_cell.length_c   1.000
_cell.angle_alpha   90.00
_cell.angle_beta   90.00
_cell.angle_gamma   90.00
#
_symmetry.space_group_name_H-M   'P 1'
#
loop_
_entity.id
_entity.type
_entity.pdbx_description
1 polymer ?
#
loop_
_entity_poly.entity_id
_entity_poly.type
_entity_poly.pdbx_seq_one_letter_code
_entity_poly.pdbx_strand_id
1 'polypeptide(L)'
;MKKILLIAVLLGAMLSVTVYFVCIAAPSVLFGKGLKGSGNIVTRTIEAPAFDRIDAARAVKVVITDKTSGKITIAADDNVMDYVVVEANGGRLTATIDKSINNLSNADVTVTVPANGSIRALDASSAAKMTGGGVRNADTL
;
A
#
# COMPACT_ATOMS: atom_id res chain seq x y z
N MET A 1 34.45 -11.95 48.73
CA MET A 1 33.37 -10.97 48.58
C MET A 1 33.65 -9.90 47.49
N LYS A 2 34.83 -9.29 47.45
CA LYS A 2 35.14 -8.26 46.42
C LYS A 2 35.05 -8.75 44.98
N LYS A 3 35.42 -10.00 44.68
CA LYS A 3 35.35 -10.60 43.32
C LYS A 3 33.89 -10.82 42.86
N ILE A 4 33.00 -11.21 43.75
CA ILE A 4 31.58 -11.44 43.46
C ILE A 4 30.88 -10.11 43.19
N LEU A 5 31.21 -9.06 43.93
CA LEU A 5 30.67 -7.72 43.74
C LEU A 5 31.07 -7.15 42.37
N LEU A 6 32.31 -7.38 41.94
CA LEU A 6 32.84 -6.92 40.67
C LEU A 6 32.18 -7.63 39.49
N ILE A 7 31.91 -8.92 39.61
CA ILE A 7 31.19 -9.71 38.61
C ILE A 7 29.73 -9.24 38.49
N ALA A 8 29.07 -8.95 39.61
CA ALA A 8 27.69 -8.46 39.62
C ALA A 8 27.56 -7.07 38.93
N VAL A 9 28.54 -6.20 39.17
CA VAL A 9 28.58 -4.87 38.53
C VAL A 9 28.84 -5.00 37.02
N LEU A 10 29.74 -5.89 36.60
CA LEU A 10 30.00 -6.13 35.16
C LEU A 10 28.79 -6.74 34.44
N LEU A 11 28.08 -7.67 35.06
CA LEU A 11 26.87 -8.27 34.52
C LEU A 11 25.74 -7.25 34.42
N GLY A 12 25.59 -6.37 35.42
CA GLY A 12 24.60 -5.27 35.39
C GLY A 12 24.89 -4.26 34.30
N ALA A 13 26.15 -3.91 34.09
CA ALA A 13 26.56 -3.01 33.01
C ALA A 13 26.33 -3.61 31.63
N MET A 14 26.60 -4.91 31.44
CA MET A 14 26.34 -5.60 30.18
C MET A 14 24.84 -5.67 29.87
N LEU A 15 24.00 -5.96 30.85
CA LEU A 15 22.54 -5.98 30.68
C LEU A 15 21.99 -4.59 30.32
N SER A 16 22.51 -3.53 30.93
CA SER A 16 22.07 -2.15 30.64
C SER A 16 22.47 -1.72 29.22
N VAL A 17 23.63 -2.11 28.72
CA VAL A 17 24.10 -1.81 27.35
C VAL A 17 23.26 -2.57 26.32
N THR A 18 22.90 -3.82 26.57
CA THR A 18 22.07 -4.59 25.65
C THR A 18 20.63 -4.05 25.57
N VAL A 19 20.05 -3.66 26.70
CA VAL A 19 18.72 -3.02 26.72
C VAL A 19 18.77 -1.68 26.01
N TYR A 20 19.81 -0.88 26.22
CA TYR A 20 19.97 0.42 25.56
C TYR A 20 20.14 0.27 24.04
N PHE A 21 20.90 -0.74 23.58
CA PHE A 21 21.10 -1.00 22.16
C PHE A 21 19.82 -1.51 21.49
N VAL A 22 19.03 -2.34 22.15
CA VAL A 22 17.72 -2.79 21.66
C VAL A 22 16.74 -1.61 21.55
N CYS A 23 16.74 -0.70 22.51
CA CYS A 23 15.89 0.50 22.44
C CYS A 23 16.27 1.48 21.32
N ILE A 24 17.55 1.55 20.91
CA ILE A 24 17.99 2.45 19.83
C ILE A 24 17.81 1.79 18.47
N ALA A 25 17.99 0.47 18.35
CA ALA A 25 17.87 -0.25 17.09
C ALA A 25 16.44 -0.69 16.74
N ALA A 26 15.53 -0.74 17.71
CA ALA A 26 14.18 -1.25 17.54
C ALA A 26 13.14 -0.28 16.95
N PRO A 27 13.26 1.05 17.00
CA PRO A 27 12.17 1.92 16.54
C PRO A 27 11.89 1.86 15.03
N SER A 28 12.85 1.46 14.23
CA SER A 28 12.65 1.40 12.78
C SER A 28 12.02 0.10 12.26
N VAL A 29 11.96 -0.94 13.08
CA VAL A 29 11.40 -2.25 12.68
C VAL A 29 9.93 -2.42 13.10
N LEU A 30 9.50 -1.73 14.15
CA LEU A 30 8.15 -1.84 14.70
C LEU A 30 7.17 -0.79 14.18
N PHE A 31 7.66 0.34 13.69
CA PHE A 31 6.82 1.40 13.12
C PHE A 31 7.15 1.50 11.64
N GLY A 32 6.25 1.00 10.79
CA GLY A 32 6.39 1.15 9.36
C GLY A 32 6.51 2.62 8.97
N LYS A 33 7.11 2.84 7.82
CA LYS A 33 7.38 4.17 7.29
C LYS A 33 6.08 4.94 7.07
N GLY A 34 5.93 6.06 7.75
CA GLY A 34 4.92 7.05 7.41
C GLY A 34 5.34 7.83 6.17
N LEU A 35 4.45 8.00 5.22
CA LEU A 35 4.67 8.77 4.01
C LEU A 35 3.59 9.83 3.87
N LYS A 36 4.02 11.07 3.66
CA LYS A 36 3.12 12.19 3.34
C LYS A 36 3.24 12.50 1.85
N GLY A 37 2.10 12.67 1.16
CA GLY A 37 2.09 13.10 -0.23
C GLY A 37 2.78 14.44 -0.42
N SER A 38 3.51 14.60 -1.53
CA SER A 38 4.21 15.83 -1.89
C SER A 38 3.29 16.92 -2.40
N GLY A 39 2.09 16.57 -2.87
CA GLY A 39 1.17 17.45 -3.57
C GLY A 39 1.47 17.62 -5.07
N ASN A 40 2.53 16.99 -5.56
CA ASN A 40 2.89 17.00 -6.98
C ASN A 40 2.44 15.69 -7.65
N ILE A 41 1.31 15.74 -8.38
CA ILE A 41 0.75 14.55 -9.01
C ILE A 41 1.47 14.24 -10.32
N VAL A 42 1.95 13.01 -10.43
CA VAL A 42 2.52 12.45 -11.66
C VAL A 42 1.66 11.30 -12.16
N THR A 43 1.81 10.97 -13.43
CA THR A 43 1.00 9.94 -14.10
C THR A 43 1.90 8.88 -14.71
N ARG A 44 1.55 7.61 -14.46
CA ARG A 44 2.18 6.44 -15.07
C ARG A 44 1.11 5.63 -15.80
N THR A 45 1.43 5.12 -16.98
CA THR A 45 0.51 4.28 -17.77
C THR A 45 1.13 2.91 -17.95
N ILE A 46 0.34 1.87 -17.73
CA ILE A 46 0.72 0.47 -17.94
C ILE A 46 -0.31 -0.21 -18.86
N GLU A 47 0.10 -1.26 -19.56
CA GLU A 47 -0.84 -2.08 -20.33
C GLU A 47 -1.80 -2.79 -19.37
N ALA A 48 -3.09 -2.83 -19.74
CA ALA A 48 -4.09 -3.54 -18.94
C ALA A 48 -4.03 -5.04 -19.27
N PRO A 49 -3.66 -5.88 -18.30
CA PRO A 49 -3.76 -7.33 -18.46
C PRO A 49 -5.22 -7.77 -18.47
N ALA A 50 -5.48 -9.03 -18.81
CA ALA A 50 -6.81 -9.59 -18.69
C ALA A 50 -7.19 -9.79 -17.22
N PHE A 51 -8.31 -9.24 -16.81
CA PHE A 51 -8.87 -9.39 -15.45
C PHE A 51 -10.40 -9.35 -15.49
N ASP A 52 -11.04 -9.98 -14.52
CA ASP A 52 -12.48 -9.97 -14.29
C ASP A 52 -12.86 -9.51 -12.87
N ARG A 53 -11.87 -9.29 -12.01
CA ARG A 53 -12.02 -8.81 -10.64
C ARG A 53 -11.06 -7.67 -10.36
N ILE A 54 -11.50 -6.74 -9.53
CA ILE A 54 -10.68 -5.61 -9.08
C ILE A 54 -10.70 -5.57 -7.55
N ASP A 55 -9.52 -5.62 -6.95
CA ASP A 55 -9.29 -5.42 -5.52
C ASP A 55 -8.56 -4.11 -5.30
N ALA A 56 -9.17 -3.19 -4.57
CA ALA A 56 -8.52 -1.96 -4.14
C ALA A 56 -8.31 -1.97 -2.63
N ALA A 57 -7.13 -1.60 -2.18
CA ALA A 57 -6.79 -1.53 -0.77
C ALA A 57 -5.93 -0.31 -0.44
N ARG A 58 -5.86 0.05 0.85
CA ARG A 58 -4.92 1.03 1.41
C ARG A 58 -5.03 2.43 0.79
N ALA A 59 -6.22 3.01 0.85
CA ALA A 59 -6.52 4.38 0.40
C ALA A 59 -6.32 4.63 -1.11
N VAL A 60 -6.25 3.59 -1.93
CA VAL A 60 -6.24 3.72 -3.38
C VAL A 60 -7.65 3.99 -3.89
N LYS A 61 -7.81 5.00 -4.74
CA LYS A 61 -9.05 5.27 -5.45
C LYS A 61 -9.01 4.61 -6.83
N VAL A 62 -9.95 3.73 -7.11
CA VAL A 62 -10.09 3.11 -8.43
C VAL A 62 -11.25 3.77 -9.18
N VAL A 63 -10.99 4.20 -10.39
CA VAL A 63 -11.98 4.76 -11.31
C VAL A 63 -12.10 3.85 -12.51
N ILE A 64 -13.28 3.28 -12.73
CA ILE A 64 -13.58 2.45 -13.88
C ILE A 64 -14.14 3.35 -14.97
N THR A 65 -13.56 3.30 -16.16
CA THR A 65 -13.95 4.12 -17.31
C THR A 65 -14.40 3.25 -18.48
N ASP A 66 -15.42 3.68 -19.19
CA ASP A 66 -15.92 3.00 -20.40
C ASP A 66 -14.98 3.14 -21.62
N LYS A 67 -13.89 3.90 -21.47
CA LYS A 67 -12.90 4.02 -22.55
C LYS A 67 -12.11 2.72 -22.67
N THR A 68 -12.24 2.07 -23.81
CA THR A 68 -11.52 0.83 -24.18
C THR A 68 -10.08 1.13 -24.61
N SER A 69 -9.33 1.84 -23.77
CA SER A 69 -7.94 2.21 -24.12
C SER A 69 -6.95 1.04 -24.00
N GLY A 70 -7.35 -0.10 -23.40
CA GLY A 70 -6.46 -1.20 -23.12
C GLY A 70 -5.31 -0.87 -22.16
N LYS A 71 -5.39 0.29 -21.49
CA LYS A 71 -4.33 0.79 -20.60
C LYS A 71 -4.90 1.19 -19.26
N ILE A 72 -4.12 0.95 -18.21
CA ILE A 72 -4.37 1.42 -16.84
C ILE A 72 -3.55 2.67 -16.63
N THR A 73 -4.17 3.73 -16.15
CA THR A 73 -3.49 5.00 -15.81
C THR A 73 -3.44 5.15 -14.29
N ILE A 74 -2.26 5.36 -13.76
CA ILE A 74 -2.00 5.59 -12.33
C ILE A 74 -1.61 7.04 -12.16
N ALA A 75 -2.35 7.79 -11.36
CA ALA A 75 -2.02 9.15 -10.95
C ALA A 75 -1.78 9.16 -9.45
N ALA A 76 -0.62 9.61 -9.03
CA ALA A 76 -0.24 9.67 -7.61
C ALA A 76 0.76 10.79 -7.37
N ASP A 77 0.94 11.17 -6.10
CA ASP A 77 2.05 12.03 -5.71
C ASP A 77 3.38 11.41 -6.15
N ASP A 78 4.31 12.20 -6.64
CA ASP A 78 5.59 11.76 -7.20
C ASP A 78 6.40 10.90 -6.21
N ASN A 79 6.39 11.28 -4.94
CA ASN A 79 7.06 10.54 -3.87
C ASN A 79 6.29 9.28 -3.40
N VAL A 80 5.05 9.10 -3.82
CA VAL A 80 4.20 7.94 -3.52
C VAL A 80 4.17 6.95 -4.68
N MET A 81 4.37 7.42 -5.90
CA MET A 81 4.25 6.62 -7.13
C MET A 81 5.05 5.31 -7.11
N ASP A 82 6.25 5.31 -6.54
CA ASP A 82 7.10 4.12 -6.46
C ASP A 82 6.60 3.05 -5.47
N TYR A 83 5.67 3.42 -4.60
CA TYR A 83 5.01 2.52 -3.65
C TYR A 83 3.63 2.05 -4.12
N VAL A 84 3.14 2.56 -5.24
CA VAL A 84 1.86 2.10 -5.82
C VAL A 84 2.08 0.77 -6.53
N VAL A 85 1.36 -0.25 -6.08
CA VAL A 85 1.41 -1.60 -6.65
C VAL A 85 0.13 -1.85 -7.42
N VAL A 86 0.24 -2.10 -8.72
CA VAL A 86 -0.86 -2.51 -9.58
C VAL A 86 -0.44 -3.79 -10.30
N GLU A 87 -1.05 -4.89 -9.93
CA GLU A 87 -0.70 -6.22 -10.43
C GLU A 87 -1.96 -6.99 -10.81
N ALA A 88 -1.86 -7.82 -11.86
CA ALA A 88 -2.90 -8.77 -12.20
C ALA A 88 -2.38 -10.20 -12.06
N ASN A 89 -3.12 -11.00 -11.30
CA ASN A 89 -2.81 -12.39 -11.08
C ASN A 89 -4.10 -13.21 -11.03
N GLY A 90 -4.17 -14.27 -11.85
CA GLY A 90 -5.33 -15.16 -11.87
C GLY A 90 -6.67 -14.47 -12.20
N GLY A 91 -6.68 -13.47 -13.07
CA GLY A 91 -7.87 -12.68 -13.41
C GLY A 91 -8.25 -11.60 -12.40
N ARG A 92 -7.44 -11.41 -11.34
CA ARG A 92 -7.63 -10.40 -10.31
C ARG A 92 -6.64 -9.27 -10.49
N LEU A 93 -7.13 -8.05 -10.67
CA LEU A 93 -6.34 -6.84 -10.66
C LEU A 93 -6.29 -6.29 -9.24
N THR A 94 -5.12 -6.22 -8.65
CA THR A 94 -4.91 -5.66 -7.31
C THR A 94 -4.27 -4.28 -7.41
N ALA A 95 -4.89 -3.28 -6.81
CA ALA A 95 -4.36 -1.93 -6.70
C ALA A 95 -4.19 -1.58 -5.22
N THR A 96 -2.95 -1.40 -4.77
CA THR A 96 -2.64 -1.15 -3.36
C THR A 96 -1.38 -0.30 -3.20
N ILE A 97 -1.08 0.07 -1.98
CA ILE A 97 0.20 0.66 -1.59
C ILE A 97 1.08 -0.41 -0.95
N ASP A 98 2.37 -0.39 -1.23
CA ASP A 98 3.35 -1.32 -0.68
C ASP A 98 3.26 -1.41 0.85
N LYS A 99 3.46 -2.61 1.37
CA LYS A 99 3.34 -2.91 2.81
C LYS A 99 4.39 -2.21 3.68
N SER A 100 5.49 -1.76 3.09
CA SER A 100 6.51 -0.96 3.79
C SER A 100 5.99 0.40 4.25
N ILE A 101 4.91 0.91 3.63
CA ILE A 101 4.23 2.14 4.03
C ILE A 101 3.07 1.79 4.94
N ASN A 102 3.19 2.07 6.23
CA ASN A 102 2.14 1.77 7.21
C ASN A 102 1.15 2.93 7.40
N ASN A 103 1.59 4.15 7.18
CA ASN A 103 0.76 5.33 7.29
C ASN A 103 0.97 6.23 6.07
N LEU A 104 -0.09 6.46 5.32
CA LEU A 104 -0.12 7.37 4.18
C LEU A 104 -1.02 8.56 4.55
N SER A 105 -0.49 9.78 4.47
CA SER A 105 -1.23 11.00 4.80
C SER A 105 -1.12 12.03 3.69
N ASN A 106 -2.20 12.78 3.46
CA ASN A 106 -2.29 13.83 2.43
C ASN A 106 -1.74 13.39 1.06
N ALA A 107 -1.98 12.14 0.67
CA ALA A 107 -1.59 11.60 -0.62
C ALA A 107 -2.84 11.27 -1.43
N ASP A 108 -2.76 11.53 -2.72
CA ASP A 108 -3.81 11.17 -3.67
C ASP A 108 -3.29 10.08 -4.59
N VAL A 109 -3.96 8.93 -4.59
CA VAL A 109 -3.62 7.79 -5.46
C VAL A 109 -4.87 7.38 -6.21
N THR A 110 -4.89 7.60 -7.50
CA THR A 110 -6.00 7.24 -8.36
C THR A 110 -5.53 6.28 -9.45
N VAL A 111 -6.19 5.14 -9.57
CA VAL A 111 -5.96 4.14 -10.62
C VAL A 111 -7.17 4.12 -11.53
N THR A 112 -7.01 4.53 -12.77
CA THR A 112 -8.05 4.50 -13.79
C THR A 112 -7.95 3.23 -14.60
N VAL A 113 -9.00 2.44 -14.59
CA VAL A 113 -9.06 1.10 -15.18
C VAL A 113 -10.10 1.08 -16.29
N PRO A 114 -9.78 0.54 -17.51
CA PRO A 114 -10.77 0.40 -18.55
C PRO A 114 -11.81 -0.67 -18.22
N ALA A 115 -13.08 -0.39 -18.44
CA ALA A 115 -14.15 -1.38 -18.34
C ALA A 115 -14.10 -2.29 -19.59
N ASN A 116 -13.53 -3.47 -19.43
CA ASN A 116 -13.45 -4.46 -20.52
C ASN A 116 -14.75 -5.27 -20.72
N GLY A 117 -15.85 -4.81 -20.12
CA GLY A 117 -17.15 -5.52 -20.18
C GLY A 117 -17.21 -6.85 -19.42
N SER A 118 -16.12 -7.26 -18.79
CA SER A 118 -15.97 -8.57 -18.13
C SER A 118 -15.82 -8.48 -16.62
N ILE A 119 -15.95 -7.28 -16.01
CA ILE A 119 -15.78 -7.11 -14.57
C ILE A 119 -16.94 -7.77 -13.84
N ARG A 120 -16.64 -8.78 -13.01
CA ARG A 120 -17.61 -9.60 -12.28
C ARG A 120 -17.63 -9.31 -10.78
N ALA A 121 -16.50 -8.83 -10.23
CA ALA A 121 -16.38 -8.56 -8.81
C ALA A 121 -15.52 -7.32 -8.54
N LEU A 122 -15.95 -6.55 -7.55
CA LEU A 122 -15.27 -5.34 -7.07
C LEU A 122 -15.12 -5.44 -5.55
N ASP A 123 -13.90 -5.38 -5.06
CA ASP A 123 -13.58 -5.39 -3.64
C ASP A 123 -12.81 -4.13 -3.24
N ALA A 124 -13.27 -3.43 -2.22
CA ALA A 124 -12.59 -2.27 -1.68
C ALA A 124 -12.40 -2.41 -0.18
N SER A 125 -11.18 -2.34 0.30
CA SER A 125 -10.83 -2.47 1.71
C SER A 125 -9.89 -1.36 2.20
N SER A 126 -9.78 -1.16 3.52
CA SER A 126 -8.83 -0.24 4.13
C SER A 126 -8.87 1.19 3.56
N ALA A 127 -10.05 1.82 3.56
CA ALA A 127 -10.31 3.16 3.04
C ALA A 127 -10.11 3.34 1.52
N ALA A 128 -10.02 2.27 0.74
CA ALA A 128 -10.08 2.34 -0.71
C ALA A 128 -11.47 2.76 -1.18
N LYS A 129 -11.52 3.48 -2.31
CA LYS A 129 -12.78 3.93 -2.92
C LYS A 129 -12.83 3.47 -4.38
N MET A 130 -13.95 2.91 -4.77
CA MET A 130 -14.22 2.60 -6.18
C MET A 130 -15.34 3.48 -6.73
N THR A 131 -15.16 3.96 -7.95
CA THR A 131 -16.15 4.73 -8.68
C THR A 131 -16.16 4.22 -10.12
N GLY A 132 -17.32 3.88 -10.64
CA GLY A 132 -17.44 3.38 -12.01
C GLY A 132 -18.62 3.97 -12.73
N GLY A 133 -18.43 4.36 -14.01
CA GLY A 133 -19.50 4.55 -14.98
C GLY A 133 -19.63 3.25 -15.77
N GLY A 134 -20.83 2.66 -15.80
CA GLY A 134 -21.10 1.45 -16.60
C GLY A 134 -21.02 0.10 -15.85
N VAL A 135 -20.83 0.09 -14.54
CA VAL A 135 -21.07 -1.12 -13.75
C VAL A 135 -22.56 -1.37 -13.71
N ARG A 136 -23.04 -2.32 -14.52
CA ARG A 136 -24.40 -2.84 -14.34
C ARG A 136 -24.42 -3.57 -13.01
N ASN A 137 -25.26 -3.11 -12.09
CA ASN A 137 -25.57 -3.86 -10.89
C ASN A 137 -26.00 -5.27 -11.32
N ALA A 138 -25.20 -6.27 -11.01
CA ALA A 138 -25.69 -7.63 -10.99
C ALA A 138 -26.70 -7.67 -9.87
N ASP A 139 -27.96 -7.78 -10.25
CA ASP A 139 -29.08 -7.87 -9.33
C ASP A 139 -28.80 -8.96 -8.31
N THR A 140 -28.85 -8.57 -7.06
CA THR A 140 -29.00 -9.48 -5.92
C THR A 140 -30.33 -10.25 -6.11
N LEU A 141 -30.22 -11.54 -6.41
CA LEU A 141 -31.29 -12.49 -6.20
C LEU A 141 -31.21 -13.05 -4.80
#